data_55c6ede29b26f459d8b8ada548dd389f
#
_entry.id   55c6ede29b26f459d8b8ada548dd389f
#
_cell.length_a   1.000
_cell.length_b   1.000
_cell.length_c   1.000
_cell.angle_alpha   90.00
_cell.angle_beta   90.00
_cell.angle_gamma   90.00
#
_symmetry.space_group_name_H-M   'P 1'
#
loop_
_entity.id
_entity.type
_entity.pdbx_description
1 polymer ?
#
loop_
_entity_poly.entity_id
_entity_poly.type
_entity_poly.pdbx_seq_one_letter_code
_entity_poly.pdbx_strand_id
1 'polypeptide(L)'
;KNSGNPIITGIFTADPSAHVWDDGRIYIYASHDMDPPRGCDMMDHYHVYSSSDMANWLDEGEILCAADTKWGRPEGGFMWAPDCAYRNGKYYFYYPHPSETRWNDTWKIAVAVSDKPNKDFTDLGPIEGLGGFALIDPCVFKRGISVEFTNFS
;
A
#
# COMPACT_ATOMS: atom_id res chain seq x y z
N LYS A 1 -23.08 12.76 2.67
CA LYS A 1 -22.08 13.85 2.83
C LYS A 1 -21.33 13.58 4.11
N ASN A 2 -20.14 13.03 4.02
CA ASN A 2 -19.21 13.01 5.16
C ASN A 2 -18.48 14.36 5.20
N SER A 3 -18.98 15.29 5.95
CA SER A 3 -18.40 16.62 6.15
C SER A 3 -17.58 16.66 7.44
N GLY A 4 -16.68 15.72 7.66
CA GLY A 4 -15.89 15.69 8.88
C GLY A 4 -14.97 14.47 9.02
N ASN A 5 -14.15 14.48 10.05
CA ASN A 5 -13.33 13.32 10.46
C ASN A 5 -14.16 12.38 11.33
N PRO A 6 -13.93 11.06 11.23
CA PRO A 6 -13.01 10.42 10.31
C PRO A 6 -13.54 10.40 8.87
N ILE A 7 -12.63 10.43 7.88
CA ILE A 7 -12.95 10.33 6.45
C ILE A 7 -13.53 8.94 6.14
N ILE A 8 -12.96 7.91 6.73
CA ILE A 8 -13.33 6.51 6.57
C ILE A 8 -14.03 6.06 7.84
N THR A 9 -15.24 5.49 7.71
CA THR A 9 -16.08 5.10 8.85
C THR A 9 -16.52 3.65 8.79
N GLY A 10 -16.30 2.96 7.68
CA GLY A 10 -16.79 1.60 7.46
C GLY A 10 -15.83 0.50 7.86
N ILE A 11 -14.54 0.78 7.82
CA ILE A 11 -13.45 -0.15 8.19
C ILE A 11 -12.37 0.60 8.95
N PHE A 12 -11.52 -0.14 9.67
CA PHE A 12 -10.30 0.40 10.25
C PHE A 12 -9.18 0.41 9.21
N THR A 13 -8.44 1.51 9.15
CA THR A 13 -7.31 1.68 8.23
C THR A 13 -6.12 2.28 8.96
N ALA A 14 -4.92 1.95 8.50
CA ALA A 14 -3.68 2.44 9.08
C ALA A 14 -2.68 2.89 7.99
N ASP A 15 -1.73 3.71 8.40
CA ASP A 15 -0.51 4.09 7.68
C ASP A 15 -0.75 4.50 6.21
N PRO A 16 -1.64 5.46 5.94
CA PRO A 16 -1.99 5.82 4.58
C PRO A 16 -0.88 6.61 3.88
N SER A 17 -0.68 6.35 2.59
CA SER A 17 -0.05 7.30 1.69
C SER A 17 -1.09 8.02 0.83
N ALA A 18 -0.81 9.26 0.44
CA ALA A 18 -1.74 10.08 -0.32
C ALA A 18 -1.06 10.77 -1.50
N HIS A 19 -1.63 10.64 -2.69
CA HIS A 19 -1.09 11.21 -3.91
C HIS A 19 -2.18 11.87 -4.76
N VAL A 20 -1.83 12.96 -5.43
CA VAL A 20 -2.67 13.56 -6.47
C VAL A 20 -2.11 13.13 -7.82
N TRP A 21 -2.97 12.56 -8.66
CA TRP A 21 -2.58 12.13 -9.99
C TRP A 21 -3.03 13.11 -11.08
N ASP A 22 -2.70 12.81 -12.32
CA ASP A 22 -2.97 13.70 -13.49
C ASP A 22 -4.46 13.93 -13.77
N ASP A 23 -5.34 13.10 -13.21
CA ASP A 23 -6.79 13.29 -13.25
C ASP A 23 -7.30 14.36 -12.25
N GLY A 24 -6.41 14.94 -11.45
CA GLY A 24 -6.70 15.96 -10.46
C GLY A 24 -7.38 15.43 -9.18
N ARG A 25 -7.49 14.13 -9.02
CA ARG A 25 -8.03 13.50 -7.80
C ARG A 25 -6.91 13.17 -6.83
N ILE A 26 -7.19 13.30 -5.55
CA ILE A 26 -6.36 12.73 -4.49
C ILE A 26 -6.78 11.27 -4.26
N TYR A 27 -5.79 10.39 -4.11
CA TYR A 27 -5.96 8.98 -3.78
C TYR A 27 -5.25 8.69 -2.47
N ILE A 28 -5.92 7.98 -1.58
CA ILE A 28 -5.37 7.48 -0.32
C ILE A 28 -5.26 5.96 -0.44
N TYR A 29 -4.06 5.45 -0.24
CA TYR A 29 -3.75 4.03 -0.18
C TYR A 29 -3.47 3.66 1.28
N ALA A 30 -4.23 2.74 1.83
CA ALA A 30 -4.16 2.40 3.24
C ALA A 30 -4.19 0.89 3.47
N SER A 31 -3.52 0.44 4.53
CA SER A 31 -3.70 -0.92 5.04
C SER A 31 -5.10 -1.07 5.63
N HIS A 32 -5.72 -2.22 5.41
CA HIS A 32 -6.96 -2.58 6.08
C HIS A 32 -6.63 -3.17 7.45
N ASP A 33 -6.76 -2.37 8.48
CA ASP A 33 -6.56 -2.79 9.86
C ASP A 33 -7.75 -3.62 10.35
N MET A 34 -7.49 -4.55 11.24
CA MET A 34 -8.52 -5.43 11.78
C MET A 34 -8.98 -4.96 13.15
N ASP A 35 -10.19 -5.34 13.53
CA ASP A 35 -10.76 -5.03 14.84
C ASP A 35 -9.85 -5.54 15.99
N PRO A 36 -9.65 -4.73 17.05
CA PRO A 36 -8.93 -5.18 18.24
C PRO A 36 -9.49 -6.52 18.78
N PRO A 37 -8.65 -7.40 19.36
CA PRO A 37 -7.26 -7.12 19.79
C PRO A 37 -6.16 -7.49 18.78
N ARG A 38 -6.46 -7.82 17.55
CA ARG A 38 -5.53 -8.43 16.60
C ARG A 38 -5.25 -7.55 15.37
N GLY A 39 -5.15 -6.24 15.56
CA GLY A 39 -5.03 -5.27 14.49
C GLY A 39 -3.92 -5.55 13.47
N CYS A 40 -2.70 -5.11 13.74
CA CYS A 40 -1.63 -5.03 12.73
C CYS A 40 -1.12 -6.39 12.17
N ASP A 41 -1.19 -7.47 12.94
CA ASP A 41 -0.76 -8.80 12.50
C ASP A 41 -1.76 -9.48 11.55
N MET A 42 -2.97 -8.94 11.44
CA MET A 42 -4.04 -9.48 10.60
C MET A 42 -4.35 -8.62 9.37
N MET A 43 -3.57 -7.57 9.11
CA MET A 43 -3.75 -6.70 7.93
C MET A 43 -3.50 -7.50 6.65
N ASP A 44 -4.57 -7.94 5.99
CA ASP A 44 -4.49 -8.80 4.81
C ASP A 44 -4.66 -8.07 3.49
N HIS A 45 -5.17 -6.84 3.52
CA HIS A 45 -5.60 -6.12 2.32
C HIS A 45 -5.13 -4.67 2.31
N TYR A 46 -5.07 -4.11 1.10
CA TYR A 46 -4.98 -2.67 0.88
C TYR A 46 -6.26 -2.13 0.30
N HIS A 47 -6.66 -0.96 0.78
CA HIS A 47 -7.87 -0.26 0.37
C HIS A 47 -7.54 1.10 -0.22
N VAL A 48 -8.29 1.53 -1.23
CA VAL A 48 -8.10 2.83 -1.86
C VAL A 48 -9.34 3.70 -1.69
N TYR A 49 -9.11 4.95 -1.37
CA TYR A 49 -10.14 6.00 -1.33
C TYR A 49 -9.73 7.15 -2.22
N SER A 50 -10.69 7.80 -2.86
CA SER A 50 -10.37 8.96 -3.70
C SER A 50 -11.34 10.12 -3.51
N SER A 51 -10.85 11.32 -3.78
CA SER A 51 -11.66 12.53 -3.74
C SER A 51 -11.18 13.55 -4.77
N SER A 52 -12.12 14.37 -5.29
CA SER A 52 -11.82 15.53 -6.13
C SER A 52 -11.86 16.85 -5.37
N ASP A 53 -12.34 16.86 -4.13
CA ASP A 53 -12.59 18.07 -3.33
C ASP A 53 -12.17 17.95 -1.86
N MET A 54 -11.60 16.79 -1.46
CA MET A 54 -11.21 16.45 -0.08
C MET A 54 -12.36 16.48 0.95
N ALA A 55 -13.59 16.70 0.49
CA ALA A 55 -14.78 16.71 1.34
C ALA A 55 -15.69 15.50 1.08
N ASN A 56 -15.76 15.07 -0.16
CA ASN A 56 -16.53 13.90 -0.58
C ASN A 56 -15.60 12.80 -1.04
N TRP A 57 -15.63 11.66 -0.36
CA TRP A 57 -14.75 10.53 -0.62
C TRP A 57 -15.49 9.37 -1.25
N LEU A 58 -14.88 8.75 -2.23
CA LEU A 58 -15.30 7.48 -2.81
C LEU A 58 -14.47 6.37 -2.22
N ASP A 59 -15.13 5.30 -1.83
CA ASP A 59 -14.50 4.02 -1.54
C ASP A 59 -14.29 3.30 -2.87
N GLU A 60 -13.04 3.15 -3.29
CA GLU A 60 -12.64 2.52 -4.55
C GLU A 60 -12.50 0.99 -4.41
N GLY A 61 -12.50 0.49 -3.17
CA GLY A 61 -12.38 -0.92 -2.84
C GLY A 61 -10.96 -1.40 -2.60
N GLU A 62 -10.82 -2.70 -2.53
CA GLU A 62 -9.56 -3.40 -2.29
C GLU A 62 -8.75 -3.53 -3.59
N ILE A 63 -7.42 -3.42 -3.49
CA ILE A 63 -6.53 -3.45 -4.65
C ILE A 63 -5.51 -4.58 -4.66
N LEU A 64 -5.17 -5.13 -3.51
CA LEU A 64 -4.22 -6.22 -3.33
C LEU A 64 -4.47 -6.88 -1.98
N CYS A 65 -4.33 -8.19 -1.93
CA CYS A 65 -4.37 -8.94 -0.68
C CYS A 65 -3.18 -9.87 -0.51
N ALA A 66 -2.94 -10.33 0.71
CA ALA A 66 -1.85 -11.25 1.01
C ALA A 66 -1.92 -12.54 0.19
N ALA A 67 -3.11 -13.04 -0.11
CA ALA A 67 -3.30 -14.23 -0.93
C ALA A 67 -2.88 -14.08 -2.39
N ASP A 68 -2.74 -12.85 -2.90
CA ASP A 68 -2.24 -12.56 -4.24
C ASP A 68 -0.72 -12.66 -4.33
N THR A 69 -0.03 -12.63 -3.18
CA THR A 69 1.43 -12.63 -3.08
C THR A 69 1.97 -14.06 -2.95
N LYS A 70 2.27 -14.71 -4.07
CA LYS A 70 2.77 -16.11 -4.09
C LYS A 70 4.09 -16.31 -3.35
N TRP A 71 4.88 -15.27 -3.18
CA TRP A 71 6.16 -15.25 -2.48
C TRP A 71 6.03 -14.92 -1.00
N GLY A 72 4.86 -14.41 -0.61
CA GLY A 72 4.58 -13.89 0.72
C GLY A 72 4.36 -14.97 1.78
N ARG A 73 4.16 -14.50 2.99
CA ARG A 73 3.88 -15.35 4.16
C ARG A 73 2.64 -16.22 3.93
N PRO A 74 2.74 -17.55 4.09
CA PRO A 74 1.63 -18.47 3.82
C PRO A 74 0.38 -18.20 4.67
N GLU A 75 0.56 -17.71 5.91
CA GLU A 75 -0.53 -17.41 6.82
C GLU A 75 -1.19 -16.04 6.57
N GLY A 76 -0.69 -15.27 5.59
CA GLY A 76 -1.16 -13.91 5.34
C GLY A 76 -0.81 -12.91 6.43
N GLY A 77 -1.58 -11.84 6.52
CA GLY A 77 -1.35 -10.75 7.46
C GLY A 77 -0.18 -9.82 7.06
N PHE A 78 0.08 -8.82 7.89
CA PHE A 78 1.25 -7.93 7.78
C PHE A 78 1.39 -7.17 6.44
N MET A 79 0.30 -6.88 5.78
CA MET A 79 0.25 -5.95 4.64
C MET A 79 0.28 -4.52 5.20
N TRP A 80 1.49 -4.05 5.55
CA TRP A 80 1.69 -2.79 6.28
C TRP A 80 1.87 -1.60 5.35
N ALA A 81 2.19 -0.44 5.94
CA ALA A 81 2.30 0.87 5.33
C ALA A 81 2.72 0.86 3.84
N PRO A 82 1.83 1.19 2.90
CA PRO A 82 2.14 1.19 1.48
C PRO A 82 2.56 2.56 0.98
N ASP A 83 3.11 2.61 -0.22
CA ASP A 83 3.23 3.82 -1.00
C ASP A 83 2.96 3.56 -2.49
N CYS A 84 2.67 4.61 -3.26
CA CYS A 84 2.39 4.49 -4.68
C CYS A 84 3.11 5.57 -5.49
N ALA A 85 3.58 5.21 -6.67
CA ALA A 85 4.20 6.15 -7.60
C ALA A 85 3.66 5.95 -9.02
N TYR A 86 3.62 7.03 -9.80
CA TYR A 86 3.21 7.00 -11.20
C TYR A 86 4.41 7.24 -12.11
N ARG A 87 4.56 6.37 -13.12
CA ARG A 87 5.58 6.52 -14.16
C ARG A 87 5.15 5.87 -15.47
N ASN A 88 5.31 6.60 -16.56
CA ASN A 88 5.12 6.08 -17.93
C ASN A 88 3.76 5.39 -18.15
N GLY A 89 2.68 5.99 -17.65
CA GLY A 89 1.33 5.47 -17.82
C GLY A 89 0.93 4.36 -16.86
N LYS A 90 1.79 4.06 -15.87
CA LYS A 90 1.53 2.99 -14.90
C LYS A 90 1.68 3.48 -13.48
N TYR A 91 0.88 2.88 -12.59
CA TYR A 91 0.93 3.05 -11.15
C TYR A 91 1.69 1.88 -10.55
N TYR A 92 2.70 2.18 -9.74
CA TYR A 92 3.54 1.21 -9.04
C TYR A 92 3.24 1.33 -7.57
N PHE A 93 2.65 0.28 -7.01
CA PHE A 93 2.26 0.19 -5.62
C PHE A 93 3.31 -0.60 -4.85
N TYR A 94 3.96 0.05 -3.90
CA TYR A 94 5.03 -0.53 -3.09
C TYR A 94 4.48 -0.89 -1.71
N TYR A 95 4.81 -2.07 -1.25
CA TYR A 95 4.29 -2.56 0.02
C TYR A 95 5.29 -3.47 0.71
N PRO A 96 5.38 -3.43 2.06
CA PRO A 96 6.15 -4.37 2.84
C PRO A 96 5.33 -5.62 3.12
N HIS A 97 5.96 -6.78 3.09
CA HIS A 97 5.34 -8.03 3.50
C HIS A 97 6.43 -9.06 3.85
N PRO A 98 6.27 -9.88 4.90
CA PRO A 98 7.21 -10.95 5.20
C PRO A 98 7.06 -12.09 4.19
N SER A 99 8.20 -12.70 3.80
CA SER A 99 8.22 -13.84 2.87
C SER A 99 8.05 -15.20 3.57
N GLU A 100 8.15 -15.23 4.91
CA GLU A 100 8.03 -16.44 5.72
C GLU A 100 7.35 -16.15 7.05
N THR A 101 7.13 -17.20 7.84
CA THR A 101 6.55 -17.09 9.19
C THR A 101 7.49 -16.42 10.19
N ARG A 102 8.81 -16.54 10.01
CA ARG A 102 9.79 -15.84 10.85
C ARG A 102 9.73 -14.34 10.61
N TRP A 103 9.90 -13.57 11.68
CA TRP A 103 9.60 -12.16 11.69
C TRP A 103 10.69 -11.27 11.04
N ASN A 104 11.90 -11.27 11.55
CA ASN A 104 12.80 -10.14 11.37
C ASN A 104 13.55 -10.08 10.03
N ASP A 105 13.99 -11.20 9.52
CA ASP A 105 14.87 -11.29 8.35
C ASP A 105 14.13 -11.68 7.06
N THR A 106 12.83 -11.79 7.13
CA THR A 106 11.98 -12.22 6.02
C THR A 106 11.20 -11.10 5.36
N TRP A 107 11.22 -9.91 5.94
CA TRP A 107 10.56 -8.74 5.39
C TRP A 107 11.18 -8.30 4.07
N LYS A 108 10.31 -8.00 3.11
CA LYS A 108 10.65 -7.51 1.78
C LYS A 108 9.79 -6.31 1.43
N ILE A 109 10.34 -5.39 0.65
CA ILE A 109 9.52 -4.43 -0.09
C ILE A 109 9.23 -5.05 -1.45
N ALA A 110 7.97 -5.16 -1.79
CA ALA A 110 7.52 -5.65 -3.07
C ALA A 110 6.82 -4.56 -3.88
N VAL A 111 6.57 -4.82 -5.14
CA VAL A 111 5.88 -3.90 -6.03
C VAL A 111 4.78 -4.62 -6.80
N ALA A 112 3.61 -3.98 -6.86
CA ALA A 112 2.54 -4.35 -7.77
C ALA A 112 2.32 -3.21 -8.79
N VAL A 113 1.79 -3.53 -9.95
CA VAL A 113 1.62 -2.57 -11.05
C VAL A 113 0.22 -2.61 -11.62
N SER A 114 -0.30 -1.42 -11.97
CA SER A 114 -1.58 -1.27 -12.69
C SER A 114 -1.52 -0.11 -13.69
N ASP A 115 -2.41 -0.14 -14.68
CA ASP A 115 -2.70 1.00 -15.56
C ASP A 115 -3.69 1.99 -14.93
N LYS A 116 -4.23 1.66 -13.76
CA LYS A 116 -5.24 2.44 -13.03
C LYS A 116 -4.77 2.74 -11.61
N PRO A 117 -5.12 3.90 -11.06
CA PRO A 117 -4.69 4.27 -9.70
C PRO A 117 -5.40 3.47 -8.58
N ASN A 118 -6.54 2.86 -8.87
CA ASN A 118 -7.49 2.36 -7.88
C ASN A 118 -7.86 0.87 -8.00
N LYS A 119 -7.29 0.13 -8.96
CA LYS A 119 -7.64 -1.28 -9.16
C LYS A 119 -6.72 -2.02 -10.11
N ASP A 120 -6.96 -3.32 -10.27
CA ASP A 120 -6.29 -4.21 -11.22
C ASP A 120 -4.76 -4.28 -11.02
N PHE A 121 -4.30 -4.15 -9.77
CA PHE A 121 -2.89 -4.28 -9.44
C PHE A 121 -2.44 -5.75 -9.54
N THR A 122 -1.35 -5.96 -10.25
CA THR A 122 -0.70 -7.26 -10.39
C THR A 122 0.61 -7.26 -9.63
N ASP A 123 0.78 -8.20 -8.70
CA ASP A 123 2.02 -8.38 -7.96
C ASP A 123 3.17 -8.78 -8.88
N LEU A 124 4.29 -8.06 -8.79
CA LEU A 124 5.54 -8.37 -9.49
C LEU A 124 6.57 -9.03 -8.55
N GLY A 125 6.26 -9.10 -7.26
CA GLY A 125 7.15 -9.67 -6.26
C GLY A 125 8.12 -8.68 -5.61
N PRO A 126 9.04 -9.21 -4.78
CA PRO A 126 10.02 -8.42 -4.05
C PRO A 126 10.99 -7.69 -4.97
N ILE A 127 11.40 -6.49 -4.56
CA ILE A 127 12.45 -5.73 -5.23
C ILE A 127 13.80 -6.36 -4.89
N GLU A 128 14.51 -6.81 -5.93
CA GLU A 128 15.82 -7.40 -5.77
C GLU A 128 16.89 -6.39 -5.34
N GLY A 129 17.83 -6.86 -4.53
CA GLY A 129 18.98 -6.04 -4.11
C GLY A 129 18.71 -5.05 -2.98
N LEU A 130 17.48 -4.98 -2.47
CA LEU A 130 17.22 -4.27 -1.21
C LEU A 130 17.69 -5.15 -0.05
N GLY A 131 18.70 -4.69 0.68
CA GLY A 131 19.20 -5.33 1.89
C GLY A 131 18.73 -4.58 3.13
N GLY A 132 18.48 -5.30 4.21
CA GLY A 132 18.12 -4.69 5.49
C GLY A 132 17.41 -5.65 6.42
N PHE A 133 17.38 -5.25 7.68
CA PHE A 133 16.63 -5.91 8.73
C PHE A 133 15.23 -5.28 8.79
N ALA A 134 14.17 -6.08 8.72
CA ALA A 134 12.79 -5.61 8.76
C ALA A 134 12.51 -4.47 7.75
N LEU A 135 12.57 -4.78 6.45
CA LEU A 135 12.23 -3.81 5.39
C LEU A 135 10.75 -3.48 5.43
N ILE A 136 10.40 -2.32 5.98
CA ILE A 136 9.03 -1.81 6.13
C ILE A 136 8.96 -0.34 5.68
N ASP A 137 7.77 0.22 5.61
CA ASP A 137 7.46 1.64 5.39
C ASP A 137 8.16 2.23 4.15
N PRO A 138 7.92 1.70 2.94
CA PRO A 138 8.48 2.27 1.73
C PRO A 138 7.95 3.69 1.53
N CYS A 139 8.85 4.59 1.14
CA CYS A 139 8.49 5.91 0.65
C CYS A 139 9.13 6.09 -0.72
N VAL A 140 8.33 6.39 -1.73
CA VAL A 140 8.77 6.47 -3.12
C VAL A 140 8.61 7.89 -3.63
N PHE A 141 9.67 8.46 -4.16
CA PHE A 141 9.60 9.78 -4.78
C PHE A 141 10.32 9.80 -6.13
N LYS A 142 9.85 10.65 -7.01
CA LYS A 142 10.46 10.84 -8.33
C LYS A 142 11.49 11.96 -8.26
N ARG A 143 12.76 11.63 -8.49
CA ARG A 143 13.83 12.60 -8.62
C ARG A 143 14.24 12.73 -10.09
N GLY A 144 13.79 13.77 -10.78
CA GLY A 144 14.07 13.93 -12.22
C GLY A 144 13.56 12.73 -13.02
N ILE A 145 14.46 12.00 -13.66
CA ILE A 145 14.16 10.78 -14.44
C ILE A 145 14.40 9.48 -13.66
N SER A 146 14.86 9.55 -12.41
CA SER A 146 15.10 8.38 -11.55
C SER A 146 14.04 8.26 -10.46
N VAL A 147 13.77 7.03 -10.05
CA VAL A 147 12.97 6.70 -8.85
C VAL A 147 13.95 6.27 -7.77
N GLU A 148 13.90 6.92 -6.63
CA GLU A 148 14.71 6.57 -5.45
C GLU A 148 13.80 6.02 -4.35
N PHE A 149 14.31 5.05 -3.60
CA PHE A 149 13.65 4.48 -2.44
C PHE A 149 14.37 4.94 -1.18
N THR A 150 13.63 5.38 -0.19
CA THR A 150 14.15 5.62 1.15
C THR A 150 13.43 4.71 2.13
N ASN A 151 14.21 3.95 2.89
CA ASN A 151 13.71 3.23 4.06
C ASN A 151 13.96 4.11 5.28
N PHE A 152 12.94 4.40 6.03
CA PHE A 152 13.08 4.95 7.37
C PHE A 152 13.16 3.77 8.34
N SER A 153 14.36 3.48 8.81
CA SER A 153 14.62 2.50 9.88
C SER A 153 14.77 3.23 11.21
#